data_1d8fc9d73c6c3595b57d53ba51578210
#
_entry.id   1d8fc9d73c6c3595b57d53ba51578210
#
_cell.length_a   1.000
_cell.length_b   1.000
_cell.length_c   1.000
_cell.angle_alpha   90.00
_cell.angle_beta   90.00
_cell.angle_gamma   90.00
#
_symmetry.space_group_name_H-M   'P 1'
#
loop_
_entity.id
_entity.type
_entity.pdbx_description
1 polymer ?
#
loop_
_entity_poly.entity_id
_entity_poly.type
_entity_poly.pdbx_seq_one_letter_code
_entity_poly.pdbx_strand_id
1 'polypeptide(L)'
;MPMPTEPQPPSQGEVWRGGWHSQATRLHSPNVGPRPSGVAIDLAVVHSISLPPGQYGGDEIERLFTNTLDWDAHPYFDLIRGAEVSAHFVIRRDGQLLQFVSVLDRAWHAGRSHWQGHDNCNDFSVG
;
A
#
# COMPACT_ATOMS: atom_id res chain seq x y z
N MET A 1 -0.99 -22.23 40.49
CA MET A 1 -1.27 -22.41 39.05
C MET A 1 -1.26 -21.04 38.40
N PRO A 2 -0.36 -20.80 37.47
CA PRO A 2 -0.37 -19.50 36.81
C PRO A 2 -1.69 -19.34 36.04
N MET A 3 -2.23 -18.13 36.08
CA MET A 3 -3.37 -17.81 35.26
C MET A 3 -3.01 -17.98 33.78
N PRO A 4 -3.97 -18.45 32.95
CA PRO A 4 -3.71 -18.46 31.54
C PRO A 4 -3.35 -17.04 31.10
N THR A 5 -2.20 -16.90 30.51
CA THR A 5 -1.73 -15.63 30.01
C THR A 5 -2.64 -15.25 28.85
N GLU A 6 -3.34 -14.15 28.95
CA GLU A 6 -4.00 -13.58 27.78
C GLU A 6 -2.94 -13.40 26.69
N PRO A 7 -3.28 -13.66 25.42
CA PRO A 7 -2.35 -13.38 24.35
C PRO A 7 -1.88 -11.94 24.50
N GLN A 8 -0.60 -11.76 24.79
CA GLN A 8 -0.01 -10.44 24.82
C GLN A 8 -0.14 -9.84 23.43
N PRO A 9 -0.53 -8.57 23.29
CA PRO A 9 -0.42 -7.93 22.00
C PRO A 9 1.05 -8.07 21.54
N PRO A 10 1.28 -8.42 20.27
CA PRO A 10 2.64 -8.58 19.79
C PRO A 10 3.42 -7.30 20.03
N SER A 11 4.71 -7.43 20.39
CA SER A 11 5.58 -6.26 20.47
C SER A 11 5.66 -5.58 19.11
N GLN A 12 6.03 -4.31 19.10
CA GLN A 12 6.17 -3.57 17.84
C GLN A 12 7.13 -4.29 16.88
N GLY A 13 8.18 -4.95 17.39
CA GLY A 13 9.11 -5.74 16.59
C GLY A 13 8.48 -7.03 16.03
N GLU A 14 7.41 -7.54 16.65
CA GLU A 14 6.64 -8.71 16.18
C GLU A 14 5.57 -8.31 15.17
N VAL A 15 4.93 -7.16 15.35
CA VAL A 15 3.92 -6.62 14.42
C VAL A 15 4.58 -6.08 13.16
N TRP A 16 5.70 -5.38 13.32
CA TRP A 16 6.43 -4.78 12.22
C TRP A 16 7.83 -5.36 12.13
N ARG A 17 8.23 -5.78 10.94
CA ARG A 17 9.59 -6.23 10.67
C ARG A 17 10.07 -5.62 9.37
N GLY A 18 11.08 -4.73 9.44
CA GLY A 18 11.59 -4.03 8.26
C GLY A 18 10.53 -3.21 7.53
N GLY A 19 9.53 -2.70 8.27
CA GLY A 19 8.44 -1.95 7.69
C GLY A 19 7.31 -2.80 7.12
N TRP A 20 7.34 -4.12 7.31
CA TRP A 20 6.29 -5.04 6.88
C TRP A 20 5.45 -5.48 8.07
N HIS A 21 4.13 -5.42 7.90
CA HIS A 21 3.19 -5.82 8.93
C HIS A 21 3.06 -7.35 8.96
N SER A 22 3.12 -7.94 10.16
CA SER A 22 3.11 -9.39 10.32
C SER A 22 1.83 -10.07 9.86
N GLN A 23 0.71 -9.36 9.89
CA GLN A 23 -0.60 -9.91 9.51
C GLN A 23 -0.97 -9.62 8.05
N ALA A 24 -0.15 -8.88 7.33
CA ALA A 24 -0.42 -8.58 5.93
C ALA A 24 0.07 -9.71 5.03
N THR A 25 -0.69 -9.99 3.99
CA THR A 25 -0.19 -10.78 2.87
C THR A 25 0.73 -9.91 2.04
N ARG A 26 1.96 -10.36 1.83
CA ARG A 26 2.97 -9.58 1.10
C ARG A 26 2.90 -9.84 -0.39
N LEU A 27 2.83 -8.75 -1.14
CA LEU A 27 2.88 -8.75 -2.60
C LEU A 27 3.82 -7.63 -3.03
N HIS A 28 5.10 -7.95 -3.25
CA HIS A 28 6.11 -6.93 -3.51
C HIS A 28 5.86 -6.18 -4.79
N SER A 29 5.65 -4.86 -4.70
CA SER A 29 5.54 -3.97 -5.84
C SER A 29 6.93 -3.51 -6.28
N PRO A 30 7.21 -3.49 -7.60
CA PRO A 30 8.41 -2.83 -8.11
C PRO A 30 8.31 -1.29 -8.11
N ASN A 31 7.10 -0.75 -7.90
CA ASN A 31 6.84 0.69 -7.90
C ASN A 31 7.15 1.26 -6.52
N VAL A 32 8.41 1.29 -6.17
CA VAL A 32 8.92 1.65 -4.85
C VAL A 32 10.21 2.45 -5.01
N GLY A 33 10.43 3.38 -4.10
CA GLY A 33 11.67 4.13 -4.02
C GLY A 33 12.06 4.45 -2.59
N PRO A 34 13.25 4.98 -2.37
CA PRO A 34 13.66 5.40 -1.04
C PRO A 34 12.92 6.67 -0.63
N ARG A 35 12.69 6.83 0.67
CA ARG A 35 12.27 8.11 1.20
C ARG A 35 13.46 9.07 1.26
N PRO A 36 13.23 10.39 1.09
CA PRO A 36 14.29 11.35 1.31
C PRO A 36 14.86 11.22 2.72
N SER A 37 16.17 11.42 2.83
CA SER A 37 16.87 11.32 4.12
C SER A 37 16.35 12.37 5.10
N GLY A 38 16.11 11.96 6.35
CA GLY A 38 15.67 12.85 7.43
C GLY A 38 14.19 13.22 7.40
N VAL A 39 13.40 12.64 6.48
CA VAL A 39 11.96 12.88 6.40
C VAL A 39 11.22 11.87 7.27
N ALA A 40 10.43 12.37 8.23
CA ALA A 40 9.58 11.54 9.06
C ALA A 40 8.28 11.20 8.32
N ILE A 41 7.74 10.02 8.60
CA ILE A 41 6.40 9.63 8.13
C ILE A 41 5.39 10.24 9.10
N ASP A 42 4.59 11.18 8.63
CA ASP A 42 3.63 11.90 9.48
C ASP A 42 2.23 12.03 8.87
N LEU A 43 1.97 11.35 7.75
CA LEU A 43 0.70 11.42 7.05
C LEU A 43 0.25 10.03 6.65
N ALA A 44 -1.01 9.70 6.90
CA ALA A 44 -1.69 8.57 6.29
C ALA A 44 -2.67 9.10 5.24
N VAL A 45 -2.57 8.59 4.01
CA VAL A 45 -3.46 8.96 2.93
C VAL A 45 -4.37 7.79 2.61
N VAL A 46 -5.67 8.01 2.75
CA VAL A 46 -6.68 6.99 2.48
C VAL A 46 -7.26 7.23 1.09
N HIS A 47 -7.15 6.22 0.24
CA HIS A 47 -7.74 6.21 -1.09
C HIS A 47 -8.83 5.15 -1.15
N SER A 48 -9.85 5.38 -1.96
CA SER A 48 -10.71 4.30 -2.41
C SER A 48 -10.32 3.90 -3.82
N ILE A 49 -10.33 2.61 -4.10
CA ILE A 49 -9.97 2.08 -5.41
C ILE A 49 -10.88 0.92 -5.77
N SER A 50 -11.33 0.90 -7.01
CA SER A 50 -11.96 -0.26 -7.63
C SER A 50 -11.48 -0.33 -9.07
N LEU A 51 -11.27 -1.55 -9.57
CA LEU A 51 -10.69 -1.72 -10.89
C LEU A 51 -11.30 -2.94 -11.60
N PRO A 52 -12.05 -2.76 -12.69
CA PRO A 52 -12.53 -1.48 -13.22
C PRO A 52 -13.40 -0.71 -12.22
N PRO A 53 -13.66 0.58 -12.45
CA PRO A 53 -14.46 1.37 -11.50
C PRO A 53 -15.79 0.70 -11.14
N GLY A 54 -16.09 0.61 -9.85
CA GLY A 54 -17.31 -0.02 -9.34
C GLY A 54 -17.26 -1.53 -9.26
N GLN A 55 -16.18 -2.18 -9.69
CA GLN A 55 -15.99 -3.63 -9.60
C GLN A 55 -15.01 -3.97 -8.51
N TYR A 56 -15.39 -4.91 -7.65
CA TYR A 56 -14.61 -5.33 -6.49
C TYR A 56 -14.42 -6.83 -6.49
N GLY A 57 -13.42 -7.31 -5.76
CA GLY A 57 -13.23 -8.73 -5.50
C GLY A 57 -12.30 -9.48 -6.45
N GLY A 58 -11.86 -8.85 -7.54
CA GLY A 58 -10.85 -9.43 -8.43
C GLY A 58 -9.42 -9.17 -7.95
N ASP A 59 -8.45 -9.52 -8.78
CA ASP A 59 -7.01 -9.32 -8.52
C ASP A 59 -6.39 -8.18 -9.33
N GLU A 60 -7.22 -7.33 -9.93
CA GLU A 60 -6.77 -6.27 -10.84
C GLU A 60 -5.91 -5.23 -10.13
N ILE A 61 -6.24 -4.88 -8.87
CA ILE A 61 -5.46 -3.93 -8.08
C ILE A 61 -4.07 -4.50 -7.79
N GLU A 62 -4.00 -5.77 -7.37
CA GLU A 62 -2.73 -6.45 -7.15
C GLU A 62 -1.89 -6.48 -8.41
N ARG A 63 -2.51 -6.76 -9.55
CA ARG A 63 -1.83 -6.75 -10.85
C ARG A 63 -1.37 -5.36 -11.25
N LEU A 64 -2.19 -4.33 -11.01
CA LEU A 64 -1.78 -2.95 -11.28
C LEU A 64 -0.54 -2.58 -10.48
N PHE A 65 -0.52 -2.87 -9.18
CA PHE A 65 0.58 -2.49 -8.30
C PHE A 65 1.84 -3.32 -8.51
N THR A 66 1.74 -4.45 -9.16
CA THR A 66 2.88 -5.31 -9.50
C THR A 66 3.25 -5.26 -10.99
N ASN A 67 2.65 -4.35 -11.75
CA ASN A 67 2.90 -4.14 -13.18
C ASN A 67 2.58 -5.38 -14.03
N THR A 68 1.56 -6.12 -13.63
CA THR A 68 1.12 -7.35 -14.32
C THR A 68 -0.32 -7.29 -14.82
N LEU A 69 -0.92 -6.09 -14.81
CA LEU A 69 -2.28 -5.92 -15.29
C LEU A 69 -2.33 -6.16 -16.80
N ASP A 70 -3.31 -6.95 -17.24
CA ASP A 70 -3.61 -7.08 -18.66
C ASP A 70 -4.41 -5.85 -19.12
N TRP A 71 -3.72 -4.94 -19.79
CA TRP A 71 -4.30 -3.67 -20.24
C TRP A 71 -5.43 -3.87 -21.25
N ASP A 72 -5.46 -5.00 -21.95
CA ASP A 72 -6.46 -5.31 -22.96
C ASP A 72 -7.71 -6.01 -22.40
N ALA A 73 -7.69 -6.35 -21.11
CA ALA A 73 -8.79 -7.10 -20.50
C ALA A 73 -10.07 -6.26 -20.29
N HIS A 74 -9.96 -4.93 -20.28
CA HIS A 74 -11.11 -4.04 -20.12
C HIS A 74 -10.82 -2.68 -20.76
N PRO A 75 -11.83 -2.05 -21.42
CA PRO A 75 -11.62 -0.74 -22.07
C PRO A 75 -11.11 0.35 -21.14
N TYR A 76 -11.51 0.35 -19.86
CA TYR A 76 -11.03 1.31 -18.88
C TYR A 76 -9.52 1.24 -18.69
N PHE A 77 -8.92 0.06 -18.83
CA PHE A 77 -7.48 -0.11 -18.61
C PHE A 77 -6.64 0.62 -19.67
N ASP A 78 -7.21 0.91 -20.84
CA ASP A 78 -6.53 1.76 -21.81
C ASP A 78 -6.32 3.19 -21.30
N LEU A 79 -7.22 3.70 -20.45
CA LEU A 79 -7.11 5.04 -19.87
C LEU A 79 -5.94 5.14 -18.89
N ILE A 80 -5.52 4.02 -18.33
CA ILE A 80 -4.42 3.97 -17.35
C ILE A 80 -3.25 3.13 -17.85
N ARG A 81 -3.22 2.81 -19.14
CA ARG A 81 -2.18 1.98 -19.75
C ARG A 81 -0.80 2.58 -19.47
N GLY A 82 0.10 1.74 -18.97
CA GLY A 82 1.45 2.13 -18.63
C GLY A 82 1.61 2.82 -17.28
N ALA A 83 0.54 2.98 -16.51
CA ALA A 83 0.64 3.55 -15.17
C ALA A 83 1.48 2.65 -14.25
N GLU A 84 2.45 3.25 -13.57
CA GLU A 84 3.27 2.60 -12.57
C GLU A 84 2.97 3.23 -11.22
N VAL A 85 2.10 2.56 -10.46
CA VAL A 85 1.59 3.06 -9.17
C VAL A 85 1.62 1.94 -8.14
N SER A 86 1.61 2.32 -6.87
CA SER A 86 1.52 1.40 -5.77
C SER A 86 0.93 2.09 -4.55
N ALA A 87 0.57 1.31 -3.55
CA ALA A 87 0.31 1.78 -2.21
C ALA A 87 1.04 0.87 -1.23
N HIS A 88 1.21 1.31 0.00
CA HIS A 88 1.77 0.43 1.03
C HIS A 88 0.78 -0.69 1.34
N PHE A 89 -0.50 -0.34 1.53
CA PHE A 89 -1.52 -1.28 1.95
C PHE A 89 -2.76 -1.21 1.05
N VAL A 90 -3.40 -2.35 0.91
CA VAL A 90 -4.78 -2.46 0.42
C VAL A 90 -5.58 -3.24 1.45
N ILE A 91 -6.70 -2.69 1.85
CA ILE A 91 -7.68 -3.38 2.70
C ILE A 91 -8.84 -3.79 1.79
N ARG A 92 -9.00 -5.09 1.61
CA ARG A 92 -10.08 -5.62 0.79
C ARG A 92 -11.41 -5.54 1.53
N ARG A 93 -12.51 -5.67 0.81
CA ARG A 93 -13.85 -5.58 1.40
C ARG A 93 -14.14 -6.66 2.43
N ASP A 94 -13.50 -7.81 2.34
CA ASP A 94 -13.59 -8.89 3.33
C ASP A 94 -12.70 -8.69 4.55
N GLY A 95 -11.94 -7.58 4.58
CA GLY A 95 -11.01 -7.28 5.66
C GLY A 95 -9.60 -7.80 5.46
N GLN A 96 -9.32 -8.52 4.38
CA GLN A 96 -7.96 -8.99 4.10
C GLN A 96 -7.02 -7.79 3.91
N LEU A 97 -5.88 -7.84 4.59
CA LEU A 97 -4.84 -6.83 4.49
C LEU A 97 -3.73 -7.31 3.55
N LEU A 98 -3.50 -6.55 2.50
CA LEU A 98 -2.38 -6.76 1.58
C LEU A 98 -1.36 -5.66 1.78
N GLN A 99 -0.09 -5.99 1.69
CA GLN A 99 1.00 -5.00 1.74
C GLN A 99 1.93 -5.18 0.54
N PHE A 100 2.20 -4.08 -0.15
CA PHE A 100 2.97 -4.06 -1.40
C PHE A 100 4.34 -3.43 -1.24
N VAL A 101 4.49 -2.53 -0.28
CA VAL A 101 5.71 -1.74 -0.06
C VAL A 101 5.95 -1.66 1.43
N SER A 102 7.21 -1.80 1.84
CA SER A 102 7.61 -1.50 3.22
C SER A 102 7.26 -0.06 3.57
N VAL A 103 6.73 0.19 4.77
CA VAL A 103 6.44 1.56 5.20
C VAL A 103 7.69 2.41 5.36
N LEU A 104 8.87 1.79 5.45
CA LEU A 104 10.14 2.51 5.47
C LEU A 104 10.51 3.07 4.10
N ASP A 105 9.91 2.55 3.04
CA ASP A 105 10.11 2.98 1.68
C ASP A 105 8.93 3.82 1.20
N ARG A 106 9.11 4.44 0.04
CA ARG A 106 8.12 5.30 -0.58
C ARG A 106 7.31 4.51 -1.61
N ALA A 107 6.00 4.42 -1.42
CA ALA A 107 5.07 3.95 -2.43
C ALA A 107 4.67 5.10 -3.36
N TRP A 108 4.17 4.78 -4.54
CA TRP A 108 3.80 5.76 -5.57
C TRP A 108 2.26 5.84 -5.64
N HIS A 109 1.65 6.51 -4.64
CA HIS A 109 0.20 6.52 -4.50
C HIS A 109 -0.44 7.91 -4.61
N ALA A 110 0.33 8.99 -4.41
CA ALA A 110 -0.23 10.33 -4.30
C ALA A 110 0.03 11.21 -5.52
N GLY A 111 0.90 10.78 -6.45
CA GLY A 111 1.23 11.56 -7.62
C GLY A 111 1.76 12.96 -7.26
N ARG A 112 1.41 13.96 -8.08
CA ARG A 112 1.70 15.35 -7.75
C ARG A 112 0.77 15.77 -6.62
N SER A 113 1.33 16.18 -5.48
CA SER A 113 0.57 16.39 -4.26
C SER A 113 1.22 17.42 -3.37
N HIS A 114 0.42 17.99 -2.47
CA HIS A 114 0.85 19.00 -1.52
C HIS A 114 0.07 18.88 -0.22
N TRP A 115 0.74 18.98 0.90
CA TRP A 115 0.13 18.95 2.23
C TRP A 115 0.93 19.81 3.19
N GLN A 116 0.26 20.78 3.84
CA GLN A 116 0.85 21.64 4.89
C GLN A 116 2.22 22.22 4.52
N GLY A 117 2.34 22.77 3.30
CA GLY A 117 3.58 23.41 2.83
C GLY A 117 4.63 22.45 2.27
N HIS A 118 4.33 21.14 2.18
CA HIS A 118 5.24 20.14 1.64
C HIS A 118 4.66 19.52 0.37
N ASP A 119 5.47 19.47 -0.68
CA ASP A 119 5.15 18.81 -1.93
C ASP A 119 5.51 17.31 -1.85
N ASN A 120 5.00 16.53 -2.80
CA ASN A 120 5.31 15.11 -2.95
C ASN A 120 4.95 14.30 -1.70
N CYS A 121 3.67 14.18 -1.43
CA CYS A 121 3.18 13.47 -0.24
C CYS A 121 3.67 12.01 -0.15
N ASN A 122 4.04 11.39 -1.27
CA ASN A 122 4.69 10.07 -1.24
C ASN A 122 5.93 10.04 -0.35
N ASP A 123 6.65 11.15 -0.22
CA ASP A 123 7.91 11.20 0.52
C ASP A 123 7.71 11.00 2.02
N PHE A 124 6.56 11.39 2.57
CA PHE A 124 6.31 11.43 4.02
C PHE A 124 5.00 10.77 4.44
N SER A 125 4.38 9.99 3.59
CA SER A 125 3.09 9.38 3.86
C SER A 125 3.08 7.87 3.72
N VAL A 126 2.06 7.25 4.31
CA VAL A 126 1.65 5.87 4.06
C VAL A 126 0.33 5.90 3.31
N GLY A 127 0.29 5.20 2.21
CA GLY A 127 -0.92 5.07 1.39
C GLY A 127 -1.55 3.71 1.48
#